data_85724fabdecc381a7c6f47a3404e3490
#
_entry.id   85724fabdecc381a7c6f47a3404e3490
#
_cell.length_a   1.000
_cell.length_b   1.000
_cell.length_c   1.000
_cell.angle_alpha   90.00
_cell.angle_beta   90.00
_cell.angle_gamma   90.00
#
_symmetry.space_group_name_H-M   'P 1'
#
loop_
_entity.id
_entity.type
_entity.pdbx_description
1 polymer ?
#
loop_
_entity_poly.entity_id
_entity_poly.type
_entity_poly.pdbx_seq_one_letter_code
_entity_poly.pdbx_strand_id
1 'polypeptide(L)'
;MATKEIKSKLSKNEVAPGFARDWLEFEDPSDSENIYKCDLTWLTSYWQCIYGDGCCGIDEGKPDAGCCSDGAYYSDKADEKRTLKAAKKLTKDMWQFYDEARPAKKGGKLRISEIGLDKDRKTRKVKDSCIFLNRKGFATGPGCALHGLAIKEGVHFVETKPDVCWQLPLRRTFEKREMGDIEVSVTVIGEYERLAWGEGGNDFNWYCTSNSEAHTGRLPVYISSKNELLAMMGQVAYAELAKHCDARMQAIALTAKQQKKRELPLFVIHPATKAVQNKR
;
A
#
# COMPACT_ATOMS: atom_id res chain seq x y z
N MET A 1 -32.84 -9.95 -2.57
CA MET A 1 -31.76 -10.94 -2.44
C MET A 1 -31.00 -10.57 -1.17
N ALA A 2 -30.99 -11.44 -0.17
CA ALA A 2 -30.33 -11.18 1.11
C ALA A 2 -28.83 -11.14 0.89
N THR A 3 -28.21 -10.01 1.15
CA THR A 3 -26.74 -9.86 1.24
C THR A 3 -26.27 -10.80 2.35
N LYS A 4 -25.61 -11.88 1.97
CA LYS A 4 -24.88 -12.72 2.90
C LYS A 4 -23.87 -11.81 3.61
N GLU A 5 -24.07 -11.54 4.90
CA GLU A 5 -23.02 -10.94 5.74
C GLU A 5 -21.79 -11.84 5.67
N ILE A 6 -20.80 -11.40 4.93
CA ILE A 6 -19.48 -12.04 4.88
C ILE A 6 -18.83 -11.70 6.22
N LYS A 7 -18.97 -12.59 7.19
CA LYS A 7 -18.15 -12.53 8.40
C LYS A 7 -16.70 -12.79 7.97
N SER A 8 -15.98 -11.73 7.61
CA SER A 8 -14.54 -11.83 7.42
C SER A 8 -13.95 -12.31 8.73
N LYS A 9 -13.15 -13.36 8.67
CA LYS A 9 -12.45 -13.90 9.84
C LYS A 9 -11.31 -12.94 10.18
N LEU A 10 -11.63 -11.87 10.93
CA LEU A 10 -10.63 -10.91 11.37
C LEU A 10 -9.63 -11.60 12.30
N SER A 11 -8.35 -11.30 12.11
CA SER A 11 -7.28 -11.75 12.98
C SER A 11 -7.35 -11.01 14.33
N LYS A 12 -6.69 -11.58 15.35
CA LYS A 12 -6.53 -10.90 16.63
C LYS A 12 -5.90 -9.52 16.44
N ASN A 13 -6.40 -8.50 17.13
CA ASN A 13 -5.95 -7.10 17.07
C ASN A 13 -6.27 -6.39 15.73
N GLU A 14 -7.00 -7.00 14.84
CA GLU A 14 -7.47 -6.39 13.61
C GLU A 14 -8.79 -5.65 13.85
N VAL A 15 -8.89 -4.43 13.36
CA VAL A 15 -10.11 -3.63 13.46
C VAL A 15 -11.08 -3.97 12.33
N ALA A 16 -12.37 -3.95 12.64
CA ALA A 16 -13.41 -4.20 11.65
C ALA A 16 -13.40 -3.10 10.57
N PRO A 17 -13.62 -3.47 9.29
CA PRO A 17 -13.79 -2.48 8.22
C PRO A 17 -15.04 -1.63 8.40
N GLY A 18 -15.12 -0.50 7.67
CA GLY A 18 -16.33 0.33 7.64
C GLY A 18 -16.45 1.30 8.81
N PHE A 19 -15.41 1.56 9.59
CA PHE A 19 -15.41 2.64 10.58
C PHE A 19 -15.44 4.02 9.90
N ALA A 20 -15.94 5.03 10.61
CA ALA A 20 -16.01 6.40 10.12
C ALA A 20 -14.62 6.94 9.78
N ARG A 21 -14.54 7.76 8.74
CA ARG A 21 -13.29 8.39 8.28
C ARG A 21 -13.51 9.87 8.06
N ASP A 22 -12.48 10.66 8.34
CA ASP A 22 -12.43 12.09 8.00
C ASP A 22 -11.76 12.23 6.63
N TRP A 23 -12.48 12.81 5.69
CA TRP A 23 -12.02 13.06 4.34
C TRP A 23 -11.73 14.55 4.14
N LEU A 24 -10.68 14.86 3.40
CA LEU A 24 -10.35 16.18 2.90
C LEU A 24 -10.52 16.19 1.38
N GLU A 25 -11.24 17.18 0.87
CA GLU A 25 -11.24 17.47 -0.57
C GLU A 25 -10.57 18.83 -0.80
N PHE A 26 -9.72 18.92 -1.82
CA PHE A 26 -9.10 20.17 -2.26
C PHE A 26 -8.80 20.10 -3.76
N GLU A 27 -8.83 21.24 -4.42
CA GLU A 27 -8.42 21.39 -5.81
C GLU A 27 -6.90 21.27 -5.91
N ASP A 28 -6.40 20.61 -6.97
CA ASP A 28 -4.96 20.59 -7.25
C ASP A 28 -4.50 22.02 -7.56
N PRO A 29 -3.59 22.59 -6.78
CA PRO A 29 -3.14 23.97 -7.03
C PRO A 29 -2.42 24.16 -8.37
N SER A 30 -2.06 23.07 -9.06
CA SER A 30 -1.44 23.06 -10.39
C SER A 30 -2.39 22.70 -11.52
N ASP A 31 -3.59 22.19 -11.21
CA ASP A 31 -4.57 21.74 -12.20
C ASP A 31 -5.98 21.80 -11.62
N SER A 32 -6.72 22.88 -11.87
CA SER A 32 -8.06 23.11 -11.33
C SER A 32 -9.15 22.13 -11.79
N GLU A 33 -8.89 21.33 -12.84
CA GLU A 33 -9.81 20.29 -13.30
C GLU A 33 -9.63 18.97 -12.50
N ASN A 34 -8.64 18.91 -11.62
CA ASN A 34 -8.37 17.76 -10.76
C ASN A 34 -8.60 18.10 -9.29
N ILE A 35 -9.42 17.28 -8.63
CA ILE A 35 -9.70 17.35 -7.19
C ILE A 35 -9.06 16.16 -6.51
N TYR A 36 -8.37 16.40 -5.39
CA TYR A 36 -7.92 15.33 -4.50
C TYR A 36 -8.91 15.13 -3.36
N LYS A 37 -9.29 13.86 -3.12
CA LYS A 37 -10.05 13.41 -1.96
C LYS A 37 -9.19 12.48 -1.14
N CYS A 38 -8.75 12.94 0.03
CA CYS A 38 -7.73 12.28 0.83
C CYS A 38 -8.29 11.82 2.19
N ASP A 39 -8.06 10.56 2.55
CA ASP A 39 -8.43 9.98 3.84
C ASP A 39 -7.48 10.47 4.95
N LEU A 40 -7.88 11.53 5.66
CA LEU A 40 -7.07 12.07 6.76
C LEU A 40 -6.96 11.11 7.95
N THR A 41 -7.96 10.24 8.16
CA THR A 41 -7.90 9.22 9.22
C THR A 41 -6.75 8.24 8.98
N TRP A 42 -6.59 7.80 7.73
CA TRP A 42 -5.48 6.94 7.33
C TRP A 42 -4.15 7.69 7.30
N LEU A 43 -4.09 8.82 6.60
CA LEU A 43 -2.85 9.56 6.35
C LEU A 43 -2.20 10.10 7.64
N THR A 44 -3.00 10.35 8.68
CA THR A 44 -2.49 10.75 10.01
C THR A 44 -2.35 9.57 10.99
N SER A 45 -2.55 8.33 10.53
CA SER A 45 -2.28 7.13 11.33
C SER A 45 -0.79 6.82 11.43
N TYR A 46 -0.39 5.99 12.40
CA TYR A 46 1.01 5.62 12.65
C TYR A 46 1.34 4.21 12.13
N TRP A 47 0.80 3.88 10.96
CA TRP A 47 1.12 2.61 10.32
C TRP A 47 2.56 2.56 9.81
N GLN A 48 3.17 1.38 9.87
CA GLN A 48 4.43 1.05 9.19
C GLN A 48 4.42 -0.41 8.70
N CYS A 49 5.18 -0.68 7.64
CA CYS A 49 5.40 -2.06 7.22
C CYS A 49 6.27 -2.78 8.25
N ILE A 50 5.77 -3.90 8.77
CA ILE A 50 6.48 -4.76 9.74
C ILE A 50 6.92 -6.09 9.12
N TYR A 51 7.12 -6.12 7.80
CA TYR A 51 7.68 -7.29 7.13
C TYR A 51 9.06 -7.62 7.68
N GLY A 52 9.25 -8.87 8.11
CA GLY A 52 10.47 -9.30 8.80
C GLY A 52 10.51 -8.95 10.30
N ASP A 53 9.53 -8.20 10.81
CA ASP A 53 9.43 -7.74 12.21
C ASP A 53 7.99 -7.91 12.76
N GLY A 54 7.45 -9.12 12.63
CA GLY A 54 6.12 -9.48 13.15
C GLY A 54 5.00 -9.57 12.13
N CYS A 55 5.26 -9.35 10.83
CA CYS A 55 4.27 -9.58 9.79
C CYS A 55 3.88 -11.07 9.72
N CYS A 56 2.60 -11.37 9.91
CA CYS A 56 2.10 -12.74 9.83
C CYS A 56 1.84 -13.23 8.39
N GLY A 57 1.87 -12.31 7.40
CA GLY A 57 1.48 -12.62 6.03
C GLY A 57 -0.03 -12.73 5.85
N ILE A 58 -0.48 -12.65 4.60
CA ILE A 58 -1.91 -12.72 4.27
C ILE A 58 -2.42 -14.17 4.20
N ASP A 59 -1.55 -15.13 3.92
CA ASP A 59 -1.86 -16.56 3.84
C ASP A 59 -1.40 -17.32 5.09
N GLU A 60 -2.24 -18.22 5.58
CA GLU A 60 -1.91 -19.09 6.71
C GLU A 60 -0.66 -19.93 6.42
N GLY A 61 0.25 -19.98 7.40
CA GLY A 61 1.49 -20.76 7.28
C GLY A 61 2.54 -20.18 6.33
N LYS A 62 2.32 -18.99 5.75
CA LYS A 62 3.27 -18.31 4.85
C LYS A 62 3.66 -16.90 5.31
N PRO A 63 4.10 -16.71 6.57
CA PRO A 63 4.45 -15.37 7.07
C PRO A 63 5.57 -14.71 6.25
N ASP A 64 6.51 -15.50 5.72
CA ASP A 64 7.64 -15.01 4.92
C ASP A 64 7.22 -14.55 3.51
N ALA A 65 5.99 -14.82 3.06
CA ALA A 65 5.49 -14.33 1.78
C ALA A 65 4.88 -12.91 1.90
N GLY A 66 4.36 -12.55 3.06
CA GLY A 66 3.69 -11.26 3.25
C GLY A 66 2.57 -11.06 2.22
N CYS A 67 2.49 -9.85 1.65
CA CYS A 67 1.55 -9.53 0.56
C CYS A 67 2.06 -10.00 -0.84
N CYS A 68 3.20 -10.69 -0.93
CA CYS A 68 3.77 -11.17 -2.19
C CYS A 68 3.33 -12.59 -2.58
N SER A 69 2.42 -13.22 -1.85
CA SER A 69 2.02 -14.62 -2.06
C SER A 69 1.36 -14.86 -3.41
N ASP A 70 0.60 -13.89 -3.94
CA ASP A 70 -0.06 -14.06 -5.26
C ASP A 70 0.65 -13.36 -6.43
N GLY A 71 1.75 -12.66 -6.19
CA GLY A 71 2.40 -11.81 -7.17
C GLY A 71 1.72 -10.44 -7.27
N ALA A 72 2.14 -9.64 -8.25
CA ALA A 72 1.66 -8.27 -8.44
C ALA A 72 1.07 -8.10 -9.83
N TYR A 73 -0.20 -7.73 -9.92
CA TYR A 73 -0.83 -7.31 -11.18
C TYR A 73 -0.25 -5.97 -11.61
N TYR A 74 0.13 -5.87 -12.87
CA TYR A 74 0.60 -4.61 -13.43
C TYR A 74 -0.58 -3.69 -13.72
N SER A 75 -0.43 -2.42 -13.42
CA SER A 75 -1.46 -1.41 -13.72
C SER A 75 -1.65 -1.22 -15.22
N ASP A 76 -0.56 -1.31 -15.98
CA ASP A 76 -0.55 -1.22 -17.44
C ASP A 76 0.75 -1.79 -18.05
N LYS A 77 0.90 -1.63 -19.38
CA LYS A 77 2.11 -2.05 -20.12
C LYS A 77 3.35 -1.24 -19.76
N ALA A 78 3.21 0.00 -19.31
CA ALA A 78 4.33 0.85 -18.91
C ALA A 78 4.90 0.39 -17.57
N ASP A 79 4.04 0.01 -16.62
CA ASP A 79 4.42 -0.59 -15.35
C ASP A 79 5.19 -1.90 -15.55
N GLU A 80 4.69 -2.82 -16.39
CA GLU A 80 5.42 -4.05 -16.72
C GLU A 80 6.80 -3.75 -17.35
N LYS A 81 6.86 -2.79 -18.28
CA LYS A 81 8.11 -2.38 -18.93
C LYS A 81 9.11 -1.77 -17.95
N ARG A 82 8.64 -0.94 -17.01
CA ARG A 82 9.46 -0.36 -15.94
C ARG A 82 10.02 -1.47 -15.04
N THR A 83 9.18 -2.37 -14.59
CA THR A 83 9.57 -3.54 -13.78
C THR A 83 10.58 -4.42 -14.52
N LEU A 84 10.39 -4.69 -15.81
CA LEU A 84 11.35 -5.42 -16.63
C LEU A 84 12.70 -4.72 -16.75
N LYS A 85 12.69 -3.38 -16.88
CA LYS A 85 13.93 -2.58 -16.90
C LYS A 85 14.70 -2.72 -15.59
N ALA A 86 14.02 -2.64 -14.46
CA ALA A 86 14.62 -2.87 -13.14
C ALA A 86 15.15 -4.31 -13.00
N ALA A 87 14.35 -5.32 -13.38
CA ALA A 87 14.74 -6.73 -13.29
C ALA A 87 15.99 -7.08 -14.09
N LYS A 88 16.26 -6.39 -15.21
CA LYS A 88 17.49 -6.57 -16.00
C LYS A 88 18.77 -6.20 -15.25
N LYS A 89 18.68 -5.34 -14.25
CA LYS A 89 19.80 -4.89 -13.42
C LYS A 89 20.09 -5.83 -12.25
N LEU A 90 19.13 -6.72 -11.91
CA LEU A 90 19.31 -7.69 -10.84
C LEU A 90 20.39 -8.71 -11.20
N THR A 91 21.22 -9.05 -10.23
CA THR A 91 22.28 -10.04 -10.30
C THR A 91 21.90 -11.28 -9.49
N LYS A 92 22.65 -12.37 -9.67
CA LYS A 92 22.37 -13.67 -9.02
C LYS A 92 22.49 -13.59 -7.49
N ASP A 93 23.37 -12.76 -6.98
CA ASP A 93 23.56 -12.50 -5.55
C ASP A 93 22.42 -11.67 -4.93
N MET A 94 21.69 -10.92 -5.73
CA MET A 94 20.56 -10.09 -5.28
C MET A 94 19.21 -10.77 -5.41
N TRP A 95 19.10 -11.78 -6.28
CA TRP A 95 17.82 -12.35 -6.68
C TRP A 95 17.85 -13.88 -6.67
N GLN A 96 17.15 -14.48 -5.72
CA GLN A 96 17.13 -15.92 -5.51
C GLN A 96 16.69 -16.71 -6.75
N PHE A 97 15.73 -16.21 -7.50
CA PHE A 97 15.15 -16.86 -8.68
C PHE A 97 15.69 -16.30 -10.00
N TYR A 98 16.94 -15.83 -9.95
CA TYR A 98 17.63 -15.28 -11.12
C TYR A 98 17.70 -16.25 -12.31
N ASP A 99 18.04 -17.51 -12.05
CA ASP A 99 18.18 -18.52 -13.10
C ASP A 99 16.81 -18.93 -13.68
N GLU A 100 15.77 -19.03 -12.85
CA GLU A 100 14.39 -19.31 -13.26
C GLU A 100 13.78 -18.18 -14.12
N ALA A 101 14.23 -16.96 -13.93
CA ALA A 101 13.82 -15.83 -14.74
C ALA A 101 14.52 -15.78 -16.10
N ARG A 102 15.65 -16.46 -16.27
CA ARG A 102 16.40 -16.44 -17.53
C ARG A 102 15.68 -17.25 -18.62
N PRO A 103 15.78 -16.80 -19.88
CA PRO A 103 15.22 -17.55 -20.99
C PRO A 103 16.05 -18.82 -21.24
N ALA A 104 15.38 -19.86 -21.73
CA ALA A 104 16.07 -21.10 -22.13
C ALA A 104 17.06 -20.90 -23.30
N LYS A 105 16.82 -19.88 -24.13
CA LYS A 105 17.70 -19.53 -25.26
C LYS A 105 18.44 -18.20 -24.95
N LYS A 106 19.73 -18.17 -25.31
CA LYS A 106 20.56 -16.95 -25.22
C LYS A 106 19.90 -15.80 -26.00
N GLY A 107 19.80 -14.62 -25.36
CA GLY A 107 19.17 -13.44 -25.98
C GLY A 107 17.63 -13.36 -25.84
N GLY A 108 16.98 -14.35 -25.25
CA GLY A 108 15.55 -14.32 -24.99
C GLY A 108 15.17 -13.31 -23.90
N LYS A 109 13.85 -13.01 -23.79
CA LYS A 109 13.31 -12.10 -22.76
C LYS A 109 13.30 -12.76 -21.38
N LEU A 110 13.50 -11.98 -20.33
CA LEU A 110 13.29 -12.43 -18.95
C LEU A 110 11.84 -12.90 -18.75
N ARG A 111 11.67 -14.01 -18.04
CA ARG A 111 10.38 -14.62 -17.73
C ARG A 111 9.91 -14.18 -16.35
N ILE A 112 9.62 -12.92 -16.20
CA ILE A 112 9.19 -12.29 -14.92
C ILE A 112 7.68 -12.15 -14.80
N SER A 113 6.95 -12.35 -15.88
CA SER A 113 5.51 -12.13 -15.95
C SER A 113 4.76 -13.39 -16.37
N GLU A 114 3.53 -13.51 -15.93
CA GLU A 114 2.55 -14.53 -16.31
C GLU A 114 1.18 -13.90 -16.54
N ILE A 115 0.23 -14.66 -17.07
CA ILE A 115 -1.17 -14.29 -17.18
C ILE A 115 -1.86 -14.77 -15.90
N GLY A 116 -2.49 -13.84 -15.19
CA GLY A 116 -3.31 -14.10 -14.02
C GLY A 116 -4.77 -14.40 -14.36
N LEU A 117 -5.63 -14.27 -13.38
CA LEU A 117 -7.09 -14.26 -13.57
C LEU A 117 -7.48 -13.11 -14.51
N ASP A 118 -8.62 -13.22 -15.17
CA ASP A 118 -9.17 -12.21 -16.08
C ASP A 118 -8.25 -11.81 -17.26
N LYS A 119 -7.25 -12.65 -17.56
CA LYS A 119 -6.23 -12.43 -18.61
C LYS A 119 -5.30 -11.25 -18.35
N ASP A 120 -5.34 -10.67 -17.17
CA ASP A 120 -4.43 -9.60 -16.76
C ASP A 120 -3.01 -10.12 -16.53
N ARG A 121 -2.05 -9.25 -16.79
CA ARG A 121 -0.64 -9.60 -16.61
C ARG A 121 -0.18 -9.28 -15.19
N LYS A 122 0.56 -10.22 -14.60
CA LYS A 122 1.16 -10.06 -13.27
C LYS A 122 2.59 -10.59 -13.22
N THR A 123 3.29 -10.29 -12.14
CA THR A 123 4.58 -10.92 -11.86
C THR A 123 4.40 -12.42 -11.70
N ARG A 124 5.32 -13.19 -12.30
CA ARG A 124 5.28 -14.64 -12.23
C ARG A 124 5.43 -15.15 -10.81
N LYS A 125 4.73 -16.23 -10.50
CA LYS A 125 4.91 -17.00 -9.27
C LYS A 125 5.97 -18.10 -9.45
N VAL A 126 6.80 -18.25 -8.45
CA VAL A 126 7.76 -19.38 -8.32
C VAL A 126 7.70 -19.88 -6.88
N LYS A 127 7.48 -21.18 -6.69
CA LYS A 127 7.29 -21.77 -5.36
C LYS A 127 6.25 -20.98 -4.53
N ASP A 128 5.07 -20.83 -5.13
CA ASP A 128 3.86 -20.25 -4.53
C ASP A 128 3.92 -18.76 -4.12
N SER A 129 4.90 -18.00 -4.59
CA SER A 129 4.95 -16.57 -4.35
C SER A 129 5.68 -15.83 -5.46
N CYS A 130 5.63 -14.50 -5.46
CA CYS A 130 6.25 -13.64 -6.46
C CYS A 130 7.72 -14.02 -6.72
N ILE A 131 8.10 -14.07 -8.00
CA ILE A 131 9.47 -14.40 -8.44
C ILE A 131 10.53 -13.44 -7.87
N PHE A 132 10.15 -12.20 -7.55
CA PHE A 132 11.07 -11.21 -6.97
C PHE A 132 11.21 -11.32 -5.46
N LEU A 133 10.43 -12.16 -4.78
CA LEU A 133 10.53 -12.36 -3.35
C LEU A 133 11.65 -13.36 -3.03
N ASN A 134 12.77 -12.90 -2.48
CA ASN A 134 13.77 -13.73 -1.87
C ASN A 134 13.21 -14.36 -0.58
N ARG A 135 13.41 -15.65 -0.39
CA ARG A 135 12.91 -16.43 0.76
C ARG A 135 13.93 -16.41 1.91
N LYS A 136 13.47 -16.79 3.08
CA LYS A 136 14.32 -17.05 4.24
C LYS A 136 15.45 -18.00 3.87
N GLY A 137 16.68 -17.69 4.29
CA GLY A 137 17.87 -18.45 3.97
C GLY A 137 18.61 -18.03 2.68
N PHE A 138 18.07 -17.09 1.89
CA PHE A 138 18.84 -16.48 0.82
C PHE A 138 19.90 -15.52 1.40
N ALA A 139 21.06 -15.38 0.73
CA ALA A 139 22.23 -14.67 1.29
C ALA A 139 21.94 -13.22 1.71
N THR A 140 21.07 -12.50 0.96
CA THR A 140 20.68 -11.11 1.30
C THR A 140 19.51 -11.04 2.28
N GLY A 141 19.04 -12.18 2.80
CA GLY A 141 17.85 -12.26 3.63
C GLY A 141 16.55 -12.28 2.83
N PRO A 142 15.40 -12.48 3.52
CA PRO A 142 14.08 -12.45 2.90
C PRO A 142 13.72 -11.03 2.48
N GLY A 143 12.98 -10.87 1.37
CA GLY A 143 12.50 -9.59 0.90
C GLY A 143 12.46 -9.46 -0.62
N CYS A 144 11.91 -8.35 -1.09
CA CYS A 144 11.79 -8.11 -2.52
C CYS A 144 13.13 -7.73 -3.15
N ALA A 145 13.60 -8.50 -4.14
CA ALA A 145 14.84 -8.21 -4.87
C ALA A 145 14.81 -6.83 -5.56
N LEU A 146 13.64 -6.37 -6.03
CA LEU A 146 13.48 -5.04 -6.61
C LEU A 146 13.63 -3.94 -5.54
N HIS A 147 13.22 -4.19 -4.30
CA HIS A 147 13.47 -3.27 -3.18
C HIS A 147 14.96 -3.22 -2.84
N GLY A 148 15.62 -4.37 -2.77
CA GLY A 148 17.08 -4.45 -2.59
C GLY A 148 17.86 -3.71 -3.70
N LEU A 149 17.39 -3.78 -4.94
CA LEU A 149 17.96 -3.01 -6.05
C LEU A 149 17.83 -1.50 -5.82
N ALA A 150 16.66 -1.02 -5.39
CA ALA A 150 16.45 0.40 -5.11
C ALA A 150 17.43 0.91 -4.04
N ILE A 151 17.59 0.15 -2.95
CA ILE A 151 18.57 0.47 -1.88
C ILE A 151 19.99 0.54 -2.45
N LYS A 152 20.39 -0.46 -3.24
CA LYS A 152 21.73 -0.52 -3.85
C LYS A 152 22.01 0.65 -4.79
N GLU A 153 21.00 1.07 -5.56
CA GLU A 153 21.13 2.18 -6.51
C GLU A 153 20.93 3.57 -5.86
N GLY A 154 20.55 3.63 -4.58
CA GLY A 154 20.27 4.88 -3.89
C GLY A 154 19.04 5.61 -4.41
N VAL A 155 18.07 4.88 -4.98
CA VAL A 155 16.80 5.40 -5.49
C VAL A 155 15.64 4.90 -4.63
N HIS A 156 14.48 5.53 -4.76
CA HIS A 156 13.29 5.04 -4.07
C HIS A 156 12.68 3.84 -4.81
N PHE A 157 12.09 2.91 -4.07
CA PHE A 157 11.52 1.67 -4.63
C PHE A 157 10.29 1.90 -5.54
N VAL A 158 9.72 3.07 -5.57
CA VAL A 158 8.74 3.52 -6.57
C VAL A 158 9.28 3.35 -7.99
N GLU A 159 10.59 3.53 -8.20
CA GLU A 159 11.20 3.40 -9.52
C GLU A 159 11.46 1.96 -9.96
N THR A 160 11.46 1.02 -9.03
CA THR A 160 11.88 -0.37 -9.30
C THR A 160 10.76 -1.40 -9.18
N LYS A 161 9.79 -1.17 -8.31
CA LYS A 161 8.68 -2.10 -8.04
C LYS A 161 7.49 -1.90 -8.98
N PRO A 162 6.65 -2.92 -9.21
CA PRO A 162 5.31 -2.75 -9.78
C PRO A 162 4.46 -1.75 -9.00
N ASP A 163 3.53 -1.09 -9.67
CA ASP A 163 2.69 -0.04 -9.07
C ASP A 163 1.96 -0.51 -7.81
N VAL A 164 1.27 -1.63 -7.88
CA VAL A 164 0.55 -2.17 -6.71
C VAL A 164 1.47 -2.45 -5.53
N CYS A 165 2.74 -2.81 -5.78
CA CYS A 165 3.70 -3.12 -4.72
C CYS A 165 4.25 -1.89 -4.01
N TRP A 166 4.46 -0.78 -4.73
CA TRP A 166 4.97 0.43 -4.10
C TRP A 166 3.85 1.31 -3.54
N GLN A 167 2.65 1.21 -4.10
CA GLN A 167 1.50 1.95 -3.60
C GLN A 167 1.03 1.46 -2.21
N LEU A 168 1.15 0.16 -1.92
CA LEU A 168 0.82 -0.33 -0.57
C LEU A 168 1.63 0.40 0.50
N PRO A 169 0.96 0.94 1.53
CA PRO A 169 -0.41 0.72 1.98
C PRO A 169 -1.44 1.76 1.49
N LEU A 170 -1.10 2.56 0.51
CA LEU A 170 -1.97 3.57 -0.07
C LEU A 170 -2.77 2.99 -1.24
N ARG A 171 -4.02 3.37 -1.33
CA ARG A 171 -4.88 3.10 -2.49
C ARG A 171 -5.18 4.41 -3.20
N ARG A 172 -4.98 4.42 -4.52
CA ARG A 172 -5.42 5.50 -5.41
C ARG A 172 -6.50 4.97 -6.33
N THR A 173 -7.63 5.69 -6.38
CA THR A 173 -8.71 5.45 -7.35
C THR A 173 -9.12 6.77 -8.00
N PHE A 174 -9.83 6.67 -9.11
CA PHE A 174 -10.25 7.83 -9.88
C PHE A 174 -11.78 7.79 -10.02
N GLU A 175 -12.39 8.92 -9.78
CA GLU A 175 -13.81 9.16 -9.95
C GLU A 175 -14.00 10.35 -10.91
N LYS A 176 -15.13 10.40 -11.60
CA LYS A 176 -15.55 11.56 -12.37
C LYS A 176 -16.74 12.18 -11.68
N ARG A 177 -16.76 13.49 -11.60
CA ARG A 177 -17.84 14.24 -10.97
C ARG A 177 -18.29 15.37 -11.89
N GLU A 178 -19.59 15.46 -12.11
CA GLU A 178 -20.19 16.61 -12.78
C GLU A 178 -20.32 17.78 -11.80
N MET A 179 -19.81 18.95 -12.17
CA MET A 179 -19.92 20.20 -11.43
C MET A 179 -20.45 21.28 -12.38
N GLY A 180 -21.80 21.46 -12.38
CA GLY A 180 -22.47 22.28 -13.40
C GLY A 180 -22.29 21.67 -14.78
N ASP A 181 -21.73 22.43 -15.71
CA ASP A 181 -21.53 22.00 -17.12
C ASP A 181 -20.13 21.41 -17.38
N ILE A 182 -19.33 21.20 -16.35
CA ILE A 182 -17.97 20.63 -16.47
C ILE A 182 -17.85 19.30 -15.75
N GLU A 183 -17.08 18.37 -16.33
CA GLU A 183 -16.66 17.14 -15.68
C GLU A 183 -15.29 17.32 -15.07
N VAL A 184 -15.17 17.12 -13.77
CA VAL A 184 -13.90 17.18 -13.05
C VAL A 184 -13.41 15.78 -12.67
N SER A 185 -12.10 15.60 -12.68
CA SER A 185 -11.47 14.36 -12.23
C SER A 185 -11.26 14.41 -10.71
N VAL A 186 -11.68 13.37 -9.98
CA VAL A 186 -11.44 13.26 -8.55
C VAL A 186 -10.49 12.10 -8.29
N THR A 187 -9.30 12.44 -7.82
CA THR A 187 -8.30 11.45 -7.40
C THR A 187 -8.48 11.15 -5.91
N VAL A 188 -8.92 9.94 -5.59
CA VAL A 188 -9.14 9.50 -4.21
C VAL A 188 -7.91 8.77 -3.71
N ILE A 189 -7.35 9.22 -2.57
CA ILE A 189 -6.18 8.60 -1.91
C ILE A 189 -6.56 8.22 -0.47
N GLY A 190 -6.45 6.94 -0.15
CA GLY A 190 -6.80 6.43 1.17
C GLY A 190 -6.05 5.16 1.54
N GLU A 191 -6.57 4.44 2.51
CA GLU A 191 -6.06 3.16 2.95
C GLU A 191 -6.31 2.08 1.90
N TYR A 192 -5.31 1.24 1.68
CA TYR A 192 -5.52 -0.01 0.95
C TYR A 192 -6.14 -1.04 1.89
N GLU A 193 -7.45 -0.94 2.08
CA GLU A 193 -8.18 -1.82 2.98
C GLU A 193 -8.20 -3.27 2.48
N ARG A 194 -8.44 -4.21 3.38
CA ARG A 194 -8.63 -5.64 3.08
C ARG A 194 -9.62 -5.86 1.93
N LEU A 195 -10.77 -5.18 1.95
CA LEU A 195 -11.80 -5.29 0.92
C LEU A 195 -11.38 -4.74 -0.45
N ALA A 196 -10.35 -3.92 -0.50
CA ALA A 196 -9.79 -3.40 -1.74
C ALA A 196 -9.09 -4.46 -2.61
N TRP A 197 -8.80 -5.63 -2.03
CA TRP A 197 -8.28 -6.80 -2.75
C TRP A 197 -9.37 -7.64 -3.43
N GLY A 198 -10.61 -7.16 -3.45
CA GLY A 198 -11.76 -7.91 -3.95
C GLY A 198 -12.19 -9.02 -2.99
N GLU A 199 -12.88 -10.04 -3.52
CA GLU A 199 -13.41 -11.14 -2.70
C GLU A 199 -12.31 -11.89 -1.94
N GLY A 200 -11.13 -12.09 -2.53
CA GLY A 200 -9.99 -12.74 -1.89
C GLY A 200 -9.47 -12.04 -0.65
N GLY A 201 -9.70 -10.73 -0.50
CA GLY A 201 -9.34 -9.99 0.70
C GLY A 201 -10.06 -10.47 1.96
N ASN A 202 -11.24 -11.06 1.83
CA ASN A 202 -11.99 -11.64 2.95
C ASN A 202 -11.31 -12.88 3.54
N ASP A 203 -10.53 -13.58 2.73
CA ASP A 203 -9.86 -14.83 3.11
C ASP A 203 -8.49 -14.61 3.75
N PHE A 204 -8.01 -13.37 3.82
CA PHE A 204 -6.73 -13.08 4.48
C PHE A 204 -6.76 -13.47 5.95
N ASN A 205 -5.76 -14.18 6.41
CA ASN A 205 -5.63 -14.56 7.82
C ASN A 205 -5.18 -13.41 8.71
N TRP A 206 -4.43 -12.47 8.16
CA TRP A 206 -3.94 -11.28 8.83
C TRP A 206 -3.73 -10.17 7.81
N TYR A 207 -4.07 -8.93 8.17
CA TYR A 207 -3.86 -7.81 7.27
C TYR A 207 -3.34 -6.58 8.01
N CYS A 208 -2.23 -6.01 7.50
CA CYS A 208 -1.44 -5.04 8.25
C CYS A 208 -2.11 -3.68 8.42
N THR A 209 -2.88 -3.19 7.42
CA THR A 209 -3.41 -1.82 7.50
C THR A 209 -4.48 -1.67 8.58
N SER A 210 -5.23 -2.73 8.84
CA SER A 210 -6.27 -2.78 9.88
C SER A 210 -5.79 -3.37 11.21
N ASN A 211 -4.53 -3.90 11.28
CA ASN A 211 -4.04 -4.55 12.49
C ASN A 211 -3.18 -3.61 13.34
N SER A 212 -3.52 -3.47 14.63
CA SER A 212 -2.81 -2.60 15.56
C SER A 212 -1.32 -2.94 15.73
N GLU A 213 -0.91 -4.18 15.42
CA GLU A 213 0.49 -4.59 15.45
C GLU A 213 1.38 -3.81 14.46
N ALA A 214 0.79 -3.35 13.33
CA ALA A 214 1.47 -2.55 12.34
C ALA A 214 1.33 -1.02 12.56
N HIS A 215 0.56 -0.58 13.57
CA HIS A 215 0.38 0.85 13.87
C HIS A 215 1.36 1.36 14.93
N THR A 216 2.61 0.97 14.80
CA THR A 216 3.71 1.28 15.72
C THR A 216 4.74 2.24 15.14
N GLY A 217 4.45 2.83 13.98
CA GLY A 217 5.32 3.78 13.30
C GLY A 217 5.66 5.01 14.15
N ARG A 218 6.81 5.60 13.89
CA ARG A 218 7.26 6.85 14.56
C ARG A 218 6.71 8.09 13.87
N LEU A 219 6.41 7.98 12.58
CA LEU A 219 5.89 9.05 11.75
C LEU A 219 4.50 8.68 11.22
N PRO A 220 3.60 9.65 11.05
CA PRO A 220 2.32 9.39 10.40
C PRO A 220 2.52 9.05 8.91
N VAL A 221 1.54 8.35 8.33
CA VAL A 221 1.60 7.82 6.96
C VAL A 221 1.91 8.90 5.92
N TYR A 222 1.32 10.11 6.03
CA TYR A 222 1.59 11.17 5.05
C TYR A 222 3.07 11.61 5.01
N ILE A 223 3.83 11.40 6.10
CA ILE A 223 5.28 11.66 6.17
C ILE A 223 6.07 10.42 5.76
N SER A 224 5.74 9.24 6.34
CA SER A 224 6.48 8.01 6.08
C SER A 224 6.34 7.52 4.65
N SER A 225 5.20 7.79 3.99
CA SER A 225 4.92 7.46 2.58
C SER A 225 4.99 8.69 1.66
N LYS A 226 5.85 9.66 1.99
CA LYS A 226 6.00 10.90 1.20
C LYS A 226 6.33 10.63 -0.27
N ASN A 227 7.26 9.72 -0.54
CA ASN A 227 7.71 9.46 -1.91
C ASN A 227 6.63 8.79 -2.76
N GLU A 228 5.83 7.91 -2.16
CA GLU A 228 4.67 7.30 -2.78
C GLU A 228 3.60 8.36 -3.09
N LEU A 229 3.31 9.24 -2.14
CA LEU A 229 2.36 10.35 -2.34
C LEU A 229 2.86 11.32 -3.41
N LEU A 230 4.15 11.66 -3.44
CA LEU A 230 4.74 12.47 -4.50
C LEU A 230 4.58 11.81 -5.88
N ALA A 231 4.73 10.49 -5.97
CA ALA A 231 4.52 9.76 -7.22
C ALA A 231 3.04 9.70 -7.63
N MET A 232 2.11 9.77 -6.67
CA MET A 232 0.66 9.73 -6.92
C MET A 232 0.08 11.09 -7.32
N MET A 233 0.57 12.18 -6.74
CA MET A 233 -0.09 13.49 -6.81
C MET A 233 0.84 14.66 -7.16
N GLY A 234 2.14 14.41 -7.28
CA GLY A 234 3.12 15.47 -7.56
C GLY A 234 3.49 16.32 -6.34
N GLN A 235 4.47 17.19 -6.53
CA GLN A 235 5.06 17.99 -5.44
C GLN A 235 4.07 19.03 -4.88
N VAL A 236 3.33 19.70 -5.76
CA VAL A 236 2.46 20.84 -5.40
C VAL A 236 1.26 20.36 -4.59
N ALA A 237 0.55 19.36 -5.08
CA ALA A 237 -0.59 18.78 -4.40
C ALA A 237 -0.19 18.08 -3.08
N TYR A 238 0.96 17.39 -3.06
CA TYR A 238 1.49 16.84 -1.80
C TYR A 238 1.79 17.92 -0.76
N ALA A 239 2.36 19.06 -1.15
CA ALA A 239 2.64 20.15 -0.23
C ALA A 239 1.34 20.72 0.38
N GLU A 240 0.27 20.82 -0.41
CA GLU A 240 -1.04 21.23 0.08
C GLU A 240 -1.64 20.20 1.05
N LEU A 241 -1.65 18.91 0.68
CA LEU A 241 -2.07 17.84 1.57
C LEU A 241 -1.32 17.85 2.91
N ALA A 242 0.01 18.02 2.87
CA ALA A 242 0.84 18.02 4.07
C ALA A 242 0.46 19.14 5.04
N LYS A 243 0.16 20.37 4.56
CA LYS A 243 -0.33 21.47 5.40
C LYS A 243 -1.60 21.08 6.17
N HIS A 244 -2.56 20.45 5.49
CA HIS A 244 -3.81 20.01 6.11
C HIS A 244 -3.57 18.88 7.13
N CYS A 245 -2.70 17.93 6.83
CA CYS A 245 -2.31 16.87 7.77
C CYS A 245 -1.61 17.46 9.02
N ASP A 246 -0.68 18.40 8.85
CA ASP A 246 0.02 19.08 9.94
C ASP A 246 -0.96 19.85 10.84
N ALA A 247 -1.85 20.62 10.24
CA ALA A 247 -2.88 21.37 10.97
C ALA A 247 -3.79 20.42 11.77
N ARG A 248 -4.20 19.30 11.16
CA ARG A 248 -4.98 18.25 11.83
C ARG A 248 -4.24 17.66 13.02
N MET A 249 -2.96 17.28 12.84
CA MET A 249 -2.15 16.70 13.91
C MET A 249 -1.97 17.67 15.08
N GLN A 250 -1.75 18.95 14.80
CA GLN A 250 -1.69 20.00 15.83
C GLN A 250 -3.03 20.14 16.57
N ALA A 251 -4.15 20.17 15.85
CA ALA A 251 -5.47 20.25 16.45
C ALA A 251 -5.80 19.04 17.33
N ILE A 252 -5.44 17.82 16.89
CA ILE A 252 -5.57 16.61 17.71
C ILE A 252 -4.77 16.73 19.02
N ALA A 253 -3.51 17.19 18.94
CA ALA A 253 -2.66 17.36 20.13
C ALA A 253 -3.23 18.39 21.12
N LEU A 254 -3.70 19.53 20.63
CA LEU A 254 -4.28 20.60 21.46
C LEU A 254 -5.60 20.17 22.13
N THR A 255 -6.40 19.38 21.44
CA THR A 255 -7.74 18.98 21.91
C THR A 255 -7.79 17.62 22.59
N ALA A 256 -6.66 16.92 22.74
CA ALA A 256 -6.59 15.55 23.24
C ALA A 256 -7.31 15.34 24.59
N LYS A 257 -7.17 16.28 25.53
CA LYS A 257 -7.87 16.23 26.84
C LYS A 257 -9.38 16.43 26.72
N GLN A 258 -9.81 17.32 25.81
CA GLN A 258 -11.23 17.60 25.58
C GLN A 258 -11.90 16.45 24.84
N GLN A 259 -11.23 15.85 23.88
CA GLN A 259 -11.71 14.71 23.09
C GLN A 259 -12.05 13.50 23.96
N LYS A 260 -11.23 13.21 24.99
CA LYS A 260 -11.48 12.11 25.95
C LYS A 260 -12.79 12.26 26.75
N LYS A 261 -13.31 13.49 26.87
CA LYS A 261 -14.52 13.82 27.64
C LYS A 261 -15.78 13.91 26.76
N ARG A 262 -15.67 13.79 25.45
CA ARG A 262 -16.80 13.93 24.52
C ARG A 262 -17.41 12.57 24.20
N GLU A 263 -18.72 12.52 24.08
CA GLU A 263 -19.44 11.36 23.57
C GLU A 263 -19.09 11.08 22.10
N LEU A 264 -19.00 12.15 21.29
CA LEU A 264 -18.56 12.08 19.90
C LEU A 264 -17.17 12.69 19.76
N PRO A 265 -16.24 12.01 19.06
CA PRO A 265 -14.90 12.52 18.84
C PRO A 265 -14.90 13.75 17.92
N LEU A 266 -14.00 14.71 18.19
CA LEU A 266 -13.76 15.83 17.28
C LEU A 266 -13.06 15.39 16.00
N PHE A 267 -12.23 14.37 16.09
CA PHE A 267 -11.47 13.80 14.98
C PHE A 267 -11.58 12.29 15.01
N VAL A 268 -11.70 11.67 13.84
CA VAL A 268 -11.67 10.21 13.71
C VAL A 268 -10.22 9.77 13.64
N ILE A 269 -9.70 9.22 14.74
CA ILE A 269 -8.39 8.60 14.78
C ILE A 269 -8.54 7.15 14.31
N HIS A 270 -7.63 6.68 13.44
CA HIS A 270 -7.65 5.30 12.96
C HIS A 270 -7.71 4.32 14.14
N PRO A 271 -8.70 3.39 14.18
CA PRO A 271 -8.94 2.56 15.35
C PRO A 271 -7.74 1.71 15.76
N ALA A 272 -6.96 1.20 14.80
CA ALA A 272 -5.75 0.43 15.08
C ALA A 272 -4.65 1.30 15.72
N THR A 273 -4.47 2.55 15.26
CA THR A 273 -3.56 3.52 15.92
C THR A 273 -4.03 3.83 17.34
N LYS A 274 -5.33 4.10 17.52
CA LYS A 274 -5.92 4.38 18.84
C LYS A 274 -5.73 3.21 19.80
N ALA A 275 -5.85 1.98 19.33
CA ALA A 275 -5.64 0.78 20.16
C ALA A 275 -4.20 0.68 20.70
N VAL A 276 -3.20 1.12 19.94
CA VAL A 276 -1.79 1.17 20.40
C VAL A 276 -1.57 2.32 21.37
N GLN A 277 -2.12 3.51 21.09
CA GLN A 277 -1.97 4.68 21.96
C GLN A 277 -2.59 4.48 23.35
N ASN A 278 -3.69 3.73 23.44
CA ASN A 278 -4.35 3.42 24.71
C ASN A 278 -3.60 2.38 25.57
N LYS A 279 -2.64 1.64 24.99
CA LYS A 279 -1.81 0.66 25.70
C LYS A 279 -0.51 1.27 26.27
N ARG A 280 -0.15 2.47 25.82
CA ARG A 280 1.01 3.25 26.32
C ARG A 280 0.57 4.21 27.42
#